data_ad06ad43430f4da67babdab0ad79cd3f
#
_entry.id   ad06ad43430f4da67babdab0ad79cd3f
#
_cell.length_a   1.000
_cell.length_b   1.000
_cell.length_c   1.000
_cell.angle_alpha   90.00
_cell.angle_beta   90.00
_cell.angle_gamma   90.00
#
_symmetry.space_group_name_H-M   'P 1'
#
loop_
_entity.id
_entity.type
_entity.pdbx_description
1 polymer ?
#
loop_
_entity_poly.entity_id
_entity_poly.type
_entity_poly.pdbx_seq_one_letter_code
_entity_poly.pdbx_strand_id
1 'polypeptide(L)'
;MEAVVEASNWEVALSAVERNAGAPGPDGMRTKELRDHLAKHGVGIKAKLLKGSYQPGAARRKEIPKPNGGIRPLSIPNVLDRFVQQLLLQVMQPLFEPHFSDASHGFRPGRGAHGAIEAAQRQAREGRDWVVDMDITAFFDRVNHDILMAQVSRVVRDKRMLQLIGRFLRAGIVLPGGCKVSSEQGTPQGGPLSPLLANIYLDKLDK
;
A
#
# COMPACT_ATOMS: atom_id res chain seq x y z
N MET A 1 -11.18 -12.63 -5.83
CA MET A 1 -9.83 -12.92 -6.40
C MET A 1 -9.86 -12.94 -7.92
N GLU A 2 -10.93 -13.37 -8.55
CA GLU A 2 -11.09 -13.43 -10.01
C GLU A 2 -10.89 -12.05 -10.65
N ALA A 3 -11.52 -11.00 -10.12
CA ALA A 3 -11.32 -9.63 -10.59
C ALA A 3 -9.84 -9.16 -10.47
N VAL A 4 -9.11 -9.64 -9.47
CA VAL A 4 -7.68 -9.29 -9.28
C VAL A 4 -6.83 -9.82 -10.44
N VAL A 5 -7.13 -11.02 -10.96
CA VAL A 5 -6.36 -11.66 -12.04
C VAL A 5 -6.96 -11.44 -13.43
N GLU A 6 -7.98 -10.62 -13.56
CA GLU A 6 -8.60 -10.27 -14.84
C GLU A 6 -7.58 -9.57 -15.77
N ALA A 7 -7.70 -9.81 -17.07
CA ALA A 7 -6.72 -9.32 -18.05
C ALA A 7 -6.62 -7.79 -18.08
N SER A 8 -7.76 -7.09 -18.00
CA SER A 8 -7.82 -5.63 -17.94
C SER A 8 -7.10 -5.07 -16.70
N ASN A 9 -7.37 -5.65 -15.53
CA ASN A 9 -6.72 -5.28 -14.27
C ASN A 9 -5.19 -5.54 -14.31
N TRP A 10 -4.80 -6.63 -14.95
CA TRP A 10 -3.40 -7.05 -15.12
C TRP A 10 -2.58 -6.05 -15.92
N GLU A 11 -3.08 -5.61 -17.08
CA GLU A 11 -2.40 -4.64 -17.94
C GLU A 11 -2.29 -3.25 -17.29
N VAL A 12 -3.34 -2.80 -16.61
CA VAL A 12 -3.31 -1.52 -15.87
C VAL A 12 -2.27 -1.58 -14.75
N ALA A 13 -2.19 -2.68 -14.00
CA ALA A 13 -1.22 -2.85 -12.92
C ALA A 13 0.22 -2.90 -13.45
N LEU A 14 0.46 -3.62 -14.56
CA LEU A 14 1.76 -3.69 -15.21
C LEU A 14 2.24 -2.31 -15.64
N SER A 15 1.39 -1.58 -16.36
CA SER A 15 1.68 -0.22 -16.82
C SER A 15 1.96 0.75 -15.66
N ALA A 16 1.23 0.62 -14.54
CA ALA A 16 1.43 1.45 -13.35
C ALA A 16 2.81 1.20 -12.71
N VAL A 17 3.22 -0.07 -12.58
CA VAL A 17 4.52 -0.43 -12.01
C VAL A 17 5.68 -0.04 -12.93
N GLU A 18 5.55 -0.23 -14.24
CA GLU A 18 6.55 0.19 -15.23
C GLU A 18 6.75 1.72 -15.19
N ARG A 19 5.66 2.49 -15.20
CA ARG A 19 5.70 3.97 -15.16
C ARG A 19 6.32 4.51 -13.88
N ASN A 20 6.08 3.85 -12.74
CA ASN A 20 6.66 4.26 -11.46
C ASN A 20 8.19 4.11 -11.41
N ALA A 21 8.79 3.25 -12.23
CA ALA A 21 10.23 3.05 -12.42
C ALA A 21 11.04 2.94 -11.10
N GLY A 22 10.43 2.44 -10.04
CA GLY A 22 11.02 2.38 -8.71
C GLY A 22 12.19 1.39 -8.59
N ALA A 23 13.03 1.59 -7.59
CA ALA A 23 14.22 0.77 -7.32
C ALA A 23 13.89 -0.73 -7.13
N PRO A 24 14.82 -1.65 -7.46
CA PRO A 24 14.63 -3.09 -7.25
C PRO A 24 14.53 -3.47 -5.77
N GLY A 25 13.79 -4.53 -5.49
CA GLY A 25 13.71 -5.16 -4.17
C GLY A 25 14.95 -6.00 -3.84
N PRO A 26 14.84 -6.91 -2.86
CA PRO A 26 15.93 -7.84 -2.50
C PRO A 26 16.34 -8.79 -3.64
N ASP A 27 15.42 -9.14 -4.54
CA ASP A 27 15.65 -10.05 -5.67
C ASP A 27 16.42 -9.41 -6.83
N GLY A 28 16.64 -8.08 -6.78
CA GLY A 28 17.37 -7.33 -7.80
C GLY A 28 16.60 -7.09 -9.10
N MET A 29 15.37 -7.63 -9.27
CA MET A 29 14.56 -7.42 -10.48
C MET A 29 14.22 -5.96 -10.66
N ARG A 30 14.41 -5.43 -11.86
CA ARG A 30 14.05 -4.06 -12.25
C ARG A 30 12.65 -4.02 -12.86
N THR A 31 11.99 -2.87 -12.79
CA THR A 31 10.63 -2.70 -13.34
C THR A 31 10.53 -3.02 -14.83
N LYS A 32 11.55 -2.69 -15.61
CA LYS A 32 11.62 -3.00 -17.06
C LYS A 32 11.67 -4.50 -17.39
N GLU A 33 12.05 -5.34 -16.44
CA GLU A 33 12.13 -6.80 -16.60
C GLU A 33 10.80 -7.49 -16.26
N LEU A 34 9.86 -6.76 -15.64
CA LEU A 34 8.59 -7.31 -15.17
C LEU A 34 7.74 -7.88 -16.29
N ARG A 35 7.64 -7.19 -17.43
CA ARG A 35 6.83 -7.63 -18.59
C ARG A 35 7.31 -8.98 -19.13
N ASP A 36 8.60 -9.16 -19.31
CA ASP A 36 9.20 -10.42 -19.77
C ASP A 36 9.04 -11.53 -18.72
N HIS A 37 9.18 -11.17 -17.45
CA HIS A 37 8.95 -12.10 -16.34
C HIS A 37 7.48 -12.60 -16.33
N LEU A 38 6.52 -11.70 -16.48
CA LEU A 38 5.10 -12.04 -16.53
C LEU A 38 4.73 -12.83 -17.79
N ALA A 39 5.36 -12.57 -18.94
CA ALA A 39 5.17 -13.36 -20.15
C ALA A 39 5.56 -14.83 -19.94
N LYS A 40 6.65 -15.08 -19.20
CA LYS A 40 7.15 -16.43 -18.91
C LYS A 40 6.41 -17.13 -17.77
N HIS A 41 6.06 -16.38 -16.71
CA HIS A 41 5.60 -16.95 -15.44
C HIS A 41 4.16 -16.56 -15.07
N GLY A 42 3.50 -15.70 -15.84
CA GLY A 42 2.20 -15.09 -15.51
C GLY A 42 1.10 -16.11 -15.25
N VAL A 43 1.04 -17.22 -16.02
CA VAL A 43 0.06 -18.29 -15.81
C VAL A 43 0.22 -18.91 -14.43
N GLY A 44 1.46 -19.20 -14.02
CA GLY A 44 1.75 -19.76 -12.70
C GLY A 44 1.45 -18.77 -11.56
N ILE A 45 1.72 -17.47 -11.77
CA ILE A 45 1.39 -16.42 -10.80
C ILE A 45 -0.12 -16.29 -10.62
N LYS A 46 -0.89 -16.24 -11.72
CA LYS A 46 -2.36 -16.24 -11.68
C LYS A 46 -2.91 -17.46 -10.93
N ALA A 47 -2.39 -18.64 -11.22
CA ALA A 47 -2.79 -19.87 -10.52
C ALA A 47 -2.52 -19.81 -9.02
N LYS A 48 -1.36 -19.29 -8.59
CA LYS A 48 -1.02 -19.09 -7.17
C LYS A 48 -1.96 -18.08 -6.48
N LEU A 49 -2.32 -16.98 -7.16
CA LEU A 49 -3.26 -16.00 -6.66
C LEU A 49 -4.66 -16.61 -6.48
N LEU A 50 -5.16 -17.29 -7.50
CA LEU A 50 -6.48 -17.95 -7.47
C LEU A 50 -6.57 -19.05 -6.39
N LYS A 51 -5.49 -19.79 -6.18
CA LYS A 51 -5.41 -20.81 -5.11
C LYS A 51 -5.16 -20.20 -3.72
N GLY A 52 -4.89 -18.89 -3.64
CA GLY A 52 -4.52 -18.23 -2.38
C GLY A 52 -3.15 -18.68 -1.84
N SER A 53 -2.26 -19.22 -2.69
CA SER A 53 -0.95 -19.77 -2.30
C SER A 53 0.23 -18.83 -2.62
N TYR A 54 -0.01 -17.63 -3.15
CA TYR A 54 1.05 -16.66 -3.40
C TYR A 54 1.73 -16.25 -2.09
N GLN A 55 3.07 -16.26 -2.09
CA GLN A 55 3.90 -15.88 -0.94
C GLN A 55 4.73 -14.63 -1.32
N PRO A 56 4.49 -13.47 -0.69
CA PRO A 56 5.30 -12.29 -0.89
C PRO A 56 6.73 -12.49 -0.35
N GLY A 57 7.70 -11.88 -1.02
CA GLY A 57 9.06 -11.74 -0.51
C GLY A 57 9.16 -10.65 0.55
N ALA A 58 10.22 -10.70 1.36
CA ALA A 58 10.55 -9.61 2.28
C ALA A 58 10.93 -8.34 1.49
N ALA A 59 10.65 -7.16 2.04
CA ALA A 59 11.05 -5.89 1.45
C ALA A 59 12.48 -5.51 1.86
N ARG A 60 13.23 -4.84 0.99
CA ARG A 60 14.56 -4.33 1.28
C ARG A 60 14.47 -3.01 2.05
N ARG A 61 15.10 -2.92 3.22
CA ARG A 61 15.23 -1.66 3.96
C ARG A 61 16.23 -0.74 3.29
N LYS A 62 15.82 0.52 3.10
CA LYS A 62 16.71 1.61 2.73
C LYS A 62 16.44 2.81 3.64
N GLU A 63 17.50 3.40 4.15
CA GLU A 63 17.44 4.59 4.97
C GLU A 63 17.67 5.82 4.12
N ILE A 64 16.79 6.83 4.25
CA ILE A 64 16.88 8.10 3.55
C ILE A 64 17.02 9.21 4.58
N PRO A 65 18.04 10.09 4.49
CA PRO A 65 18.16 11.25 5.36
C PRO A 65 16.94 12.18 5.17
N LYS A 66 16.41 12.70 6.28
CA LYS A 66 15.40 13.76 6.24
C LYS A 66 16.06 15.12 6.11
N PRO A 67 15.42 16.12 5.42
CA PRO A 67 15.97 17.49 5.31
C PRO A 67 16.25 18.16 6.67
N ASN A 68 15.41 17.86 7.67
CA ASN A 68 15.49 18.44 9.02
C ASN A 68 16.27 17.56 10.03
N GLY A 69 17.11 16.66 9.53
CA GLY A 69 17.82 15.68 10.36
C GLY A 69 17.00 14.42 10.65
N GLY A 70 17.70 13.35 11.03
CA GLY A 70 17.11 12.03 11.25
C GLY A 70 17.01 11.18 9.98
N ILE A 71 16.48 9.97 10.13
CA ILE A 71 16.42 8.94 9.09
C ILE A 71 14.96 8.58 8.84
N ARG A 72 14.59 8.46 7.55
CA ARG A 72 13.32 7.87 7.11
C ARG A 72 13.58 6.47 6.58
N PRO A 73 13.08 5.42 7.24
CA PRO A 73 13.18 4.06 6.73
C PRO A 73 12.18 3.85 5.59
N LEU A 74 12.66 3.39 4.45
CA LEU A 74 11.82 2.89 3.36
C LEU A 74 11.94 1.38 3.26
N SER A 75 10.84 0.73 2.94
CA SER A 75 10.77 -0.69 2.63
C SER A 75 10.48 -0.86 1.15
N ILE A 76 11.42 -1.37 0.38
CA ILE A 76 11.32 -1.56 -1.07
C ILE A 76 10.94 -3.01 -1.35
N PRO A 77 9.66 -3.31 -1.67
CA PRO A 77 9.24 -4.67 -2.03
C PRO A 77 9.82 -5.08 -3.40
N ASN A 78 9.86 -6.37 -3.67
CA ASN A 78 10.18 -6.90 -4.99
C ASN A 78 9.22 -6.32 -6.05
N VAL A 79 9.69 -6.20 -7.27
CA VAL A 79 8.88 -5.65 -8.36
C VAL A 79 7.63 -6.48 -8.60
N LEU A 80 7.73 -7.80 -8.55
CA LEU A 80 6.58 -8.69 -8.65
C LEU A 80 5.59 -8.49 -7.49
N ASP A 81 6.07 -8.29 -6.28
CA ASP A 81 5.21 -8.01 -5.12
C ASP A 81 4.49 -6.66 -5.25
N ARG A 82 5.16 -5.64 -5.77
CA ARG A 82 4.52 -4.34 -6.10
C ARG A 82 3.43 -4.51 -7.15
N PHE A 83 3.67 -5.33 -8.15
CA PHE A 83 2.67 -5.64 -9.17
C PHE A 83 1.44 -6.33 -8.57
N VAL A 84 1.63 -7.33 -7.71
CA VAL A 84 0.52 -8.02 -7.03
C VAL A 84 -0.22 -7.06 -6.07
N GLN A 85 0.48 -6.20 -5.36
CA GLN A 85 -0.14 -5.16 -4.54
C GLN A 85 -0.94 -4.15 -5.38
N GLN A 86 -0.45 -3.80 -6.56
CA GLN A 86 -1.16 -2.93 -7.50
C GLN A 86 -2.44 -3.57 -8.02
N LEU A 87 -2.43 -4.88 -8.33
CA LEU A 87 -3.63 -5.64 -8.69
C LEU A 87 -4.70 -5.58 -7.58
N LEU A 88 -4.28 -5.77 -6.33
CA LEU A 88 -5.17 -5.68 -5.17
C LEU A 88 -5.71 -4.26 -4.99
N LEU A 89 -4.84 -3.26 -5.09
CA LEU A 89 -5.20 -1.84 -4.93
C LEU A 89 -6.33 -1.44 -5.88
N GLN A 90 -6.21 -1.77 -7.16
CA GLN A 90 -7.17 -1.40 -8.19
C GLN A 90 -8.57 -1.97 -7.95
N VAL A 91 -8.63 -3.19 -7.39
CA VAL A 91 -9.89 -3.86 -7.04
C VAL A 91 -10.46 -3.34 -5.72
N MET A 92 -9.58 -3.08 -4.74
CA MET A 92 -10.01 -2.67 -3.40
C MET A 92 -10.40 -1.19 -3.33
N GLN A 93 -9.66 -0.31 -4.00
CA GLN A 93 -9.84 1.13 -3.89
C GLN A 93 -11.27 1.59 -4.19
N PRO A 94 -11.95 1.14 -5.28
CA PRO A 94 -13.32 1.51 -5.54
C PRO A 94 -14.32 1.03 -4.48
N LEU A 95 -13.99 -0.04 -3.75
CA LEU A 95 -14.83 -0.58 -2.68
C LEU A 95 -14.77 0.26 -1.41
N PHE A 96 -13.62 0.86 -1.12
CA PHE A 96 -13.42 1.65 0.10
C PHE A 96 -13.65 3.14 -0.10
N GLU A 97 -13.38 3.67 -1.29
CA GLU A 97 -13.45 5.10 -1.59
C GLU A 97 -14.78 5.76 -1.19
N PRO A 98 -15.96 5.14 -1.43
CA PRO A 98 -17.25 5.73 -1.02
C PRO A 98 -17.46 5.81 0.49
N HIS A 99 -16.65 5.08 1.26
CA HIS A 99 -16.80 5.02 2.72
C HIS A 99 -15.89 6.01 3.46
N PHE A 100 -14.90 6.61 2.80
CA PHE A 100 -13.98 7.54 3.45
C PHE A 100 -14.62 8.91 3.68
N SER A 101 -14.24 9.56 4.79
CA SER A 101 -14.63 10.92 5.11
C SER A 101 -14.31 11.89 3.97
N ASP A 102 -15.19 12.86 3.72
CA ASP A 102 -14.92 13.93 2.76
C ASP A 102 -13.79 14.87 3.20
N ALA A 103 -13.47 14.91 4.49
CA ALA A 103 -12.34 15.66 5.02
C ALA A 103 -10.99 14.98 4.79
N SER A 104 -10.97 13.68 4.43
CA SER A 104 -9.73 12.94 4.14
C SER A 104 -9.25 13.20 2.72
N HIS A 105 -8.05 13.76 2.55
CA HIS A 105 -7.47 14.16 1.26
C HIS A 105 -6.21 13.39 0.87
N GLY A 106 -5.58 12.65 1.79
CA GLY A 106 -4.32 11.95 1.55
C GLY A 106 -4.49 10.66 0.74
N PHE A 107 -3.65 10.46 -0.28
CA PHE A 107 -3.55 9.20 -1.04
C PHE A 107 -4.86 8.70 -1.67
N ARG A 108 -5.79 9.59 -1.97
CA ARG A 108 -7.09 9.27 -2.58
C ARG A 108 -7.16 9.78 -4.02
N PRO A 109 -7.86 9.04 -4.93
CA PRO A 109 -8.06 9.48 -6.31
C PRO A 109 -8.78 10.83 -6.38
N GLY A 110 -8.26 11.73 -7.21
CA GLY A 110 -8.87 13.05 -7.42
C GLY A 110 -8.79 14.00 -6.22
N ARG A 111 -8.10 13.61 -5.14
CA ARG A 111 -7.88 14.44 -3.93
C ARG A 111 -6.39 14.71 -3.72
N GLY A 112 -6.08 15.75 -2.97
CA GLY A 112 -4.69 16.12 -2.71
C GLY A 112 -4.55 17.39 -1.85
N ALA A 113 -3.33 17.87 -1.69
CA ALA A 113 -3.01 19.00 -0.81
C ALA A 113 -3.79 20.28 -1.14
N HIS A 114 -4.01 20.58 -2.43
CA HIS A 114 -4.78 21.76 -2.83
C HIS A 114 -6.22 21.71 -2.31
N GLY A 115 -6.92 20.57 -2.49
CA GLY A 115 -8.28 20.42 -1.97
C GLY A 115 -8.34 20.45 -0.43
N ALA A 116 -7.31 19.96 0.25
CA ALA A 116 -7.21 20.09 1.71
C ALA A 116 -7.06 21.55 2.15
N ILE A 117 -6.21 22.34 1.47
CA ILE A 117 -6.01 23.76 1.74
C ILE A 117 -7.30 24.54 1.48
N GLU A 118 -8.00 24.28 0.38
CA GLU A 118 -9.27 24.92 0.07
C GLU A 118 -10.36 24.62 1.12
N ALA A 119 -10.39 23.36 1.60
CA ALA A 119 -11.30 22.97 2.68
C ALA A 119 -10.97 23.71 3.98
N ALA A 120 -9.70 23.81 4.36
CA ALA A 120 -9.26 24.56 5.54
C ALA A 120 -9.58 26.05 5.43
N GLN A 121 -9.32 26.67 4.27
CA GLN A 121 -9.65 28.06 4.03
C GLN A 121 -11.16 28.36 4.14
N ARG A 122 -12.00 27.43 3.68
CA ARG A 122 -13.46 27.55 3.81
C ARG A 122 -13.88 27.55 5.27
N GLN A 123 -13.32 26.64 6.08
CA GLN A 123 -13.60 26.60 7.52
C GLN A 123 -13.19 27.90 8.23
N ALA A 124 -12.03 28.45 7.90
CA ALA A 124 -11.57 29.73 8.45
C ALA A 124 -12.51 30.90 8.05
N ARG A 125 -12.98 30.96 6.80
CA ARG A 125 -13.95 31.98 6.35
C ARG A 125 -15.31 31.85 7.03
N GLU A 126 -15.68 30.66 7.49
CA GLU A 126 -16.88 30.39 8.28
C GLU A 126 -16.74 30.78 9.76
N GLY A 127 -15.60 31.39 10.15
CA GLY A 127 -15.35 31.87 11.52
C GLY A 127 -14.80 30.81 12.47
N ARG A 128 -14.22 29.73 11.95
CA ARG A 128 -13.52 28.71 12.77
C ARG A 128 -12.05 29.09 12.91
N ASP A 129 -11.73 29.82 13.99
CA ASP A 129 -10.41 30.41 14.19
C ASP A 129 -9.44 29.51 14.99
N TRP A 130 -9.96 28.42 15.57
CA TRP A 130 -9.14 27.48 16.31
C TRP A 130 -8.73 26.29 15.46
N VAL A 131 -7.42 25.97 15.48
CA VAL A 131 -6.85 24.83 14.77
C VAL A 131 -6.21 23.89 15.79
N VAL A 132 -6.56 22.60 15.69
CA VAL A 132 -5.88 21.53 16.41
C VAL A 132 -5.02 20.78 15.41
N ASP A 133 -3.70 20.84 15.59
CA ASP A 133 -2.72 20.11 14.77
C ASP A 133 -2.32 18.82 15.49
N MET A 134 -2.51 17.68 14.82
CA MET A 134 -2.20 16.36 15.38
C MET A 134 -1.36 15.57 14.37
N ASP A 135 -0.26 14.99 14.83
CA ASP A 135 0.59 14.07 14.05
C ASP A 135 0.76 12.74 14.77
N ILE A 136 0.71 11.64 14.00
CA ILE A 136 0.88 10.29 14.54
C ILE A 136 2.34 9.86 14.33
N THR A 137 3.07 9.79 15.42
CA THR A 137 4.48 9.39 15.39
C THR A 137 4.66 7.98 14.87
N ALA A 138 5.47 7.83 13.82
CA ALA A 138 5.83 6.55 13.20
C ALA A 138 4.59 5.69 12.83
N PHE A 139 3.54 6.32 12.30
CA PHE A 139 2.25 5.67 12.00
C PHE A 139 2.43 4.33 11.27
N PHE A 140 3.14 4.34 10.13
CA PHE A 140 3.31 3.13 9.30
C PHE A 140 4.04 1.99 10.03
N ASP A 141 4.85 2.28 11.02
CA ASP A 141 5.60 1.28 11.78
C ASP A 141 4.77 0.68 12.95
N ARG A 142 3.64 1.31 13.29
CA ARG A 142 2.82 0.96 14.47
C ARG A 142 1.41 0.47 14.15
N VAL A 143 1.05 0.31 12.89
CA VAL A 143 -0.27 -0.22 12.49
C VAL A 143 -0.46 -1.62 13.06
N ASN A 144 -1.48 -1.80 13.89
CA ASN A 144 -1.85 -3.12 14.41
C ASN A 144 -2.52 -3.93 13.29
N HIS A 145 -1.94 -5.10 12.96
CA HIS A 145 -2.40 -5.95 11.86
C HIS A 145 -3.82 -6.50 12.10
N ASP A 146 -4.16 -6.88 13.33
CA ASP A 146 -5.47 -7.47 13.63
C ASP A 146 -6.58 -6.42 13.51
N ILE A 147 -6.35 -5.21 14.02
CA ILE A 147 -7.29 -4.09 13.88
C ILE A 147 -7.47 -3.74 12.40
N LEU A 148 -6.39 -3.61 11.65
CA LEU A 148 -6.45 -3.33 10.21
C LEU A 148 -7.22 -4.41 9.47
N MET A 149 -6.88 -5.68 9.70
CA MET A 149 -7.53 -6.81 9.01
C MET A 149 -9.00 -6.94 9.39
N ALA A 150 -9.39 -6.62 10.64
CA ALA A 150 -10.78 -6.55 11.05
C ALA A 150 -11.56 -5.46 10.28
N GLN A 151 -10.94 -4.30 10.01
CA GLN A 151 -11.55 -3.24 9.20
C GLN A 151 -11.64 -3.65 7.72
N VAL A 152 -10.57 -4.20 7.15
CA VAL A 152 -10.56 -4.67 5.75
C VAL A 152 -11.63 -5.75 5.52
N SER A 153 -11.79 -6.69 6.46
CA SER A 153 -12.74 -7.80 6.32
C SER A 153 -14.22 -7.39 6.37
N ARG A 154 -14.53 -6.16 6.79
CA ARG A 154 -15.91 -5.63 6.73
C ARG A 154 -16.39 -5.43 5.30
N VAL A 155 -15.47 -5.10 4.38
CA VAL A 155 -15.76 -4.81 2.98
C VAL A 155 -15.30 -5.96 2.07
N VAL A 156 -14.06 -6.43 2.24
CA VAL A 156 -13.49 -7.54 1.46
C VAL A 156 -13.93 -8.88 2.06
N ARG A 157 -14.69 -9.68 1.29
CA ARG A 157 -15.21 -10.99 1.72
C ARG A 157 -14.40 -12.17 1.20
N ASP A 158 -13.58 -11.99 0.18
CA ASP A 158 -12.74 -13.06 -0.38
C ASP A 158 -11.60 -13.41 0.58
N LYS A 159 -11.67 -14.63 1.15
CA LYS A 159 -10.67 -15.12 2.12
C LYS A 159 -9.25 -15.17 1.52
N ARG A 160 -9.12 -15.42 0.20
CA ARG A 160 -7.82 -15.46 -0.47
C ARG A 160 -7.18 -14.07 -0.51
N MET A 161 -7.99 -13.02 -0.76
CA MET A 161 -7.52 -11.64 -0.70
C MET A 161 -7.10 -11.26 0.71
N LEU A 162 -7.92 -11.56 1.72
CA LEU A 162 -7.60 -11.27 3.12
C LEU A 162 -6.30 -11.97 3.55
N GLN A 163 -6.13 -13.25 3.22
CA GLN A 163 -4.91 -13.99 3.50
C GLN A 163 -3.69 -13.39 2.82
N LEU A 164 -3.83 -12.96 1.56
CA LEU A 164 -2.76 -12.34 0.79
C LEU A 164 -2.34 -10.99 1.40
N ILE A 165 -3.30 -10.13 1.77
CA ILE A 165 -3.03 -8.87 2.47
C ILE A 165 -2.27 -9.15 3.78
N GLY A 166 -2.75 -10.10 4.59
CA GLY A 166 -2.09 -10.50 5.82
C GLY A 166 -0.67 -11.03 5.60
N ARG A 167 -0.40 -11.74 4.49
CA ARG A 167 0.96 -12.15 4.12
C ARG A 167 1.85 -10.97 3.75
N PHE A 168 1.32 -9.98 3.01
CA PHE A 168 2.08 -8.76 2.71
C PHE A 168 2.46 -8.00 3.98
N LEU A 169 1.56 -7.87 4.93
CA LEU A 169 1.83 -7.21 6.22
C LEU A 169 2.95 -7.94 6.99
N ARG A 170 2.98 -9.28 6.95
CA ARG A 170 3.95 -10.12 7.65
C ARG A 170 5.18 -10.55 6.83
N ALA A 171 5.33 -10.07 5.60
CA ALA A 171 6.42 -10.51 4.70
C ALA A 171 7.83 -10.24 5.25
N GLY A 172 7.96 -9.29 6.17
CA GLY A 172 9.21 -8.94 6.82
C GLY A 172 10.08 -7.99 6.00
N ILE A 173 11.23 -7.67 6.56
CA ILE A 173 12.17 -6.69 6.02
C ILE A 173 13.57 -7.30 6.02
N VAL A 174 14.30 -7.12 4.92
CA VAL A 174 15.74 -7.41 4.83
C VAL A 174 16.51 -6.14 5.18
N LEU A 175 17.28 -6.19 6.25
CA LEU A 175 18.12 -5.09 6.72
C LEU A 175 19.39 -4.95 5.86
N PRO A 176 20.07 -3.78 5.89
CA PRO A 176 21.44 -3.67 5.40
C PRO A 176 22.30 -4.74 6.07
N GLY A 177 23.00 -5.58 5.27
CA GLY A 177 23.72 -6.75 5.79
C GLY A 177 23.01 -8.09 5.60
N GLY A 178 21.78 -8.10 5.04
CA GLY A 178 21.09 -9.33 4.61
C GLY A 178 20.25 -10.03 5.68
N CYS A 179 20.25 -9.56 6.92
CA CYS A 179 19.41 -10.14 7.97
C CYS A 179 17.93 -9.88 7.71
N LYS A 180 17.10 -10.93 7.74
CA LYS A 180 15.65 -10.83 7.60
C LYS A 180 15.00 -10.73 8.99
N VAL A 181 14.16 -9.70 9.16
CA VAL A 181 13.38 -9.47 10.38
C VAL A 181 11.91 -9.63 10.05
N SER A 182 11.15 -10.33 10.88
CA SER A 182 9.70 -10.44 10.78
C SER A 182 9.03 -9.10 11.11
N SER A 183 7.87 -8.84 10.50
CA SER A 183 7.05 -7.67 10.82
C SER A 183 5.81 -8.14 11.57
N GLU A 184 5.77 -7.87 12.89
CA GLU A 184 4.61 -8.20 13.73
C GLU A 184 3.57 -7.08 13.75
N GLN A 185 3.98 -5.87 13.39
CA GLN A 185 3.16 -4.67 13.28
C GLN A 185 3.68 -3.77 12.16
N GLY A 186 2.89 -2.78 11.80
CA GLY A 186 3.22 -1.81 10.76
C GLY A 186 2.88 -2.27 9.34
N THR A 187 2.94 -1.33 8.41
CA THR A 187 2.82 -1.61 6.98
C THR A 187 4.10 -1.17 6.27
N PRO A 188 4.61 -1.94 5.29
CA PRO A 188 5.84 -1.58 4.59
C PRO A 188 5.69 -0.21 3.89
N GLN A 189 6.52 0.78 4.26
CA GLN A 189 6.55 2.06 3.56
C GLN A 189 7.22 1.90 2.19
N GLY A 190 6.42 1.94 1.10
CA GLY A 190 6.93 1.86 -0.28
C GLY A 190 6.21 0.86 -1.17
N GLY A 191 5.23 0.13 -0.65
CA GLY A 191 4.31 -0.68 -1.46
C GLY A 191 3.10 0.11 -1.93
N PRO A 192 2.53 -0.19 -3.12
CA PRO A 192 1.35 0.50 -3.66
C PRO A 192 0.11 0.39 -2.76
N LEU A 193 -0.03 -0.71 -2.03
CA LEU A 193 -1.21 -1.00 -1.21
C LEU A 193 -1.20 -0.24 0.14
N SER A 194 -0.03 0.11 0.66
CA SER A 194 0.11 0.69 2.01
C SER A 194 -0.66 2.00 2.21
N PRO A 195 -0.74 2.93 1.25
CA PRO A 195 -1.54 4.14 1.39
C PRO A 195 -3.04 3.88 1.57
N LEU A 196 -3.61 2.93 0.81
CA LEU A 196 -5.01 2.54 0.99
C LEU A 196 -5.25 1.90 2.36
N LEU A 197 -4.36 1.01 2.80
CA LEU A 197 -4.46 0.39 4.12
C LEU A 197 -4.35 1.42 5.24
N ALA A 198 -3.52 2.46 5.07
CA ALA A 198 -3.44 3.58 6.00
C ALA A 198 -4.77 4.33 6.10
N ASN A 199 -5.38 4.67 4.97
CA ASN A 199 -6.68 5.34 4.95
C ASN A 199 -7.78 4.47 5.59
N ILE A 200 -7.80 3.16 5.32
CA ILE A 200 -8.75 2.23 5.97
C ILE A 200 -8.55 2.23 7.49
N TYR A 201 -7.30 2.22 7.96
CA TYR A 201 -7.00 2.21 9.39
C TYR A 201 -7.43 3.50 10.10
N LEU A 202 -7.21 4.65 9.45
CA LEU A 202 -7.48 5.98 9.99
C LEU A 202 -8.92 6.46 9.80
N ASP A 203 -9.73 5.82 8.95
CA ASP A 203 -11.10 6.25 8.65
C ASP A 203 -11.98 6.48 9.89
N LYS A 204 -11.72 5.76 10.99
CA LYS A 204 -12.40 5.98 12.26
C LYS A 204 -11.97 7.24 13.00
N LEU A 205 -10.77 7.74 12.73
CA LEU A 205 -10.28 8.99 13.30
C LEU A 205 -10.86 10.18 12.53
N ASP A 206 -11.07 10.01 11.22
CA ASP A 206 -11.59 11.04 10.33
C ASP A 206 -13.11 11.26 10.50
N LYS A 207 -13.82 10.36 11.18
CA LYS A 207 -15.27 10.38 11.49
C LYS A 207 -15.53 10.68 12.95
#